data_015838b931b981554f4363bf4dbf051d
#
_entry.id   015838b931b981554f4363bf4dbf051d
#
_cell.length_a   1.000
_cell.length_b   1.000
_cell.length_c   1.000
_cell.angle_alpha   90.00
_cell.angle_beta   90.00
_cell.angle_gamma   90.00
#
_symmetry.space_group_name_H-M   'P 1'
#
loop_
_entity.id
_entity.type
_entity.pdbx_description
1 polymer ?
#
loop_
_entity_poly.entity_id
_entity_poly.type
_entity_poly.pdbx_seq_one_letter_code
_entity_poly.pdbx_strand_id
1 'polypeptide(L)'
;MAVRLFVAVPLPPEVTTLVGDLPRPELASLRWTTEDQWHITLRFLGEVAAPPAVADALKRVPATLRAAGVEEVEAVLGAATAWFRGRRILHVPVTGLDAVARAVADATAPWGTAPDDPPFSGHLTLARVRQRETGPANLAGTPVSAEWTVDEIALMSSTLGPGGSRYGVVARVPLAPPPGA
;
A
#
# COMPACT_ATOMS: atom_id res chain seq x y z
N MET A 1 -8.98 21.66 -8.42
CA MET A 1 -7.55 21.32 -8.61
C MET A 1 -7.42 19.80 -8.63
N ALA A 2 -6.62 19.24 -9.53
CA ALA A 2 -6.32 17.80 -9.53
C ALA A 2 -5.43 17.46 -8.33
N VAL A 3 -5.68 16.31 -7.72
CA VAL A 3 -4.94 15.79 -6.56
C VAL A 3 -4.39 14.42 -6.93
N ARG A 4 -3.13 14.19 -6.62
CA ARG A 4 -2.51 12.87 -6.85
C ARG A 4 -3.00 11.89 -5.78
N LEU A 5 -3.70 10.85 -6.23
CA LEU A 5 -4.37 9.88 -5.37
C LEU A 5 -3.84 8.45 -5.57
N PHE A 6 -3.99 7.65 -4.53
CA PHE A 6 -3.84 6.20 -4.55
C PHE A 6 -4.73 5.57 -3.48
N VAL A 7 -5.05 4.30 -3.65
CA VAL A 7 -5.78 3.50 -2.65
C VAL A 7 -4.80 2.54 -2.00
N ALA A 8 -4.87 2.43 -0.69
CA ALA A 8 -3.94 1.61 0.10
C ALA A 8 -4.61 0.92 1.29
N VAL A 9 -3.95 -0.12 1.79
CA VAL A 9 -4.20 -0.72 3.10
C VAL A 9 -3.24 -0.08 4.09
N PRO A 10 -3.73 0.55 5.17
CA PRO A 10 -2.90 1.00 6.28
C PRO A 10 -2.38 -0.19 7.09
N LEU A 11 -1.25 -0.03 7.76
CA LEU A 11 -0.74 -1.04 8.68
C LEU A 11 -1.43 -0.90 10.05
N PRO A 12 -1.78 -2.02 10.71
CA PRO A 12 -2.20 -1.96 12.11
C PRO A 12 -1.00 -1.70 13.03
N PRO A 13 -1.21 -1.22 14.26
CA PRO A 13 -0.16 -0.79 15.18
C PRO A 13 0.89 -1.88 15.47
N GLU A 14 0.48 -3.13 15.63
CA GLU A 14 1.37 -4.26 15.90
C GLU A 14 2.31 -4.54 14.72
N VAL A 15 1.83 -4.45 13.48
CA VAL A 15 2.66 -4.61 12.28
C VAL A 15 3.58 -3.41 12.10
N THR A 16 3.09 -2.21 12.41
CA THR A 16 3.87 -0.98 12.41
C THR A 16 5.05 -1.09 13.38
N THR A 17 4.82 -1.56 14.59
CA THR A 17 5.88 -1.81 15.59
C THR A 17 6.89 -2.83 15.09
N LEU A 18 6.43 -3.98 14.59
CA LEU A 18 7.29 -5.03 14.05
C LEU A 18 8.20 -4.52 12.91
N VAL A 19 7.62 -3.74 11.99
CA VAL A 19 8.37 -3.13 10.89
C VAL A 19 9.35 -2.07 11.44
N GLY A 20 8.95 -1.33 12.48
CA GLY A 20 9.78 -0.34 13.16
C GLY A 20 11.07 -0.91 13.75
N ASP A 21 11.03 -2.14 14.24
CA ASP A 21 12.16 -2.84 14.85
C ASP A 21 13.17 -3.41 13.84
N LEU A 22 12.87 -3.37 12.53
CA LEU A 22 13.80 -3.84 11.51
C LEU A 22 15.09 -3.00 11.48
N PRO A 23 16.27 -3.64 11.31
CA PRO A 23 17.54 -2.94 11.19
C PRO A 23 17.55 -1.94 10.03
N ARG A 24 17.93 -0.69 10.31
CA ARG A 24 18.04 0.39 9.33
C ARG A 24 19.43 1.01 9.34
N PRO A 25 20.43 0.35 8.75
CA PRO A 25 21.76 0.94 8.68
C PRO A 25 21.74 2.26 7.92
N GLU A 26 22.49 3.24 8.43
CA GLU A 26 22.68 4.52 7.77
C GLU A 26 23.57 4.33 6.53
N LEU A 27 22.99 4.49 5.36
CA LEU A 27 23.67 4.37 4.07
C LEU A 27 23.29 5.57 3.21
N ALA A 28 24.31 6.30 2.74
CA ALA A 28 24.11 7.50 1.93
C ALA A 28 23.32 7.24 0.64
N SER A 29 23.41 6.01 0.11
CA SER A 29 22.68 5.56 -1.08
C SER A 29 21.20 5.26 -0.82
N LEU A 30 20.77 5.11 0.43
CA LEU A 30 19.41 4.75 0.80
C LEU A 30 18.64 5.89 1.44
N ARG A 31 17.35 5.93 1.15
CA ARG A 31 16.38 6.69 1.92
C ARG A 31 15.33 5.72 2.47
N TRP A 32 15.36 5.50 3.77
CA TRP A 32 14.35 4.74 4.48
C TRP A 32 13.02 5.49 4.48
N THR A 33 11.93 4.74 4.36
CA THR A 33 10.59 5.26 4.58
C THR A 33 10.34 5.39 6.09
N THR A 34 9.56 6.37 6.45
CA THR A 34 9.12 6.62 7.83
C THR A 34 7.75 5.99 8.07
N GLU A 35 7.37 5.84 9.32
CA GLU A 35 6.12 5.19 9.74
C GLU A 35 4.88 5.81 9.06
N ASP A 36 4.83 7.13 8.96
CA ASP A 36 3.77 7.87 8.27
C ASP A 36 3.72 7.63 6.75
N GLN A 37 4.74 6.96 6.20
CA GLN A 37 4.79 6.57 4.78
C GLN A 37 4.47 5.09 4.57
N TRP A 38 4.27 4.28 5.62
CA TRP A 38 4.04 2.85 5.48
C TRP A 38 2.59 2.53 5.13
N HIS A 39 2.42 1.81 4.05
CA HIS A 39 1.13 1.35 3.53
C HIS A 39 1.36 0.27 2.47
N ILE A 40 0.33 -0.50 2.17
CA ILE A 40 0.35 -1.38 1.01
C ILE A 40 -0.52 -0.75 -0.08
N THR A 41 0.09 -0.30 -1.17
CA THR A 41 -0.66 0.29 -2.28
C THR A 41 -1.46 -0.77 -3.02
N LEU A 42 -2.77 -0.57 -3.15
CA LEU A 42 -3.66 -1.39 -3.96
C LEU A 42 -3.74 -0.88 -5.39
N ARG A 43 -3.84 0.44 -5.56
CA ARG A 43 -3.89 1.08 -6.88
C ARG A 43 -3.42 2.52 -6.84
N PHE A 44 -2.56 2.90 -7.77
CA PHE A 44 -2.27 4.30 -8.07
C PHE A 44 -3.31 4.85 -9.04
N LEU A 45 -3.86 6.03 -8.74
CA LEU A 45 -4.82 6.72 -9.60
C LEU A 45 -4.19 7.88 -10.37
N GLY A 46 -3.03 8.36 -9.90
CA GLY A 46 -2.43 9.57 -10.46
C GLY A 46 -3.24 10.82 -10.12
N GLU A 47 -3.26 11.80 -11.00
CA GLU A 47 -3.98 13.06 -10.77
C GLU A 47 -5.46 12.91 -11.07
N VAL A 48 -6.31 13.24 -10.09
CA VAL A 48 -7.78 13.13 -10.16
C VAL A 48 -8.42 14.46 -9.80
N ALA A 49 -9.34 14.92 -10.64
CA ALA A 49 -10.04 16.19 -10.44
C ALA A 49 -11.18 16.11 -9.41
N ALA A 50 -11.74 14.93 -9.17
CA ALA A 50 -12.93 14.72 -8.33
C ALA A 50 -12.69 13.67 -7.21
N PRO A 51 -11.85 13.95 -6.20
CA PRO A 51 -11.60 13.04 -5.10
C PRO A 51 -12.86 12.51 -4.38
N PRO A 52 -13.91 13.32 -4.13
CA PRO A 52 -15.12 12.82 -3.49
C PRO A 52 -15.83 11.71 -4.28
N ALA A 53 -15.87 11.81 -5.60
CA ALA A 53 -16.49 10.79 -6.45
C ALA A 53 -15.73 9.45 -6.38
N VAL A 54 -14.40 9.48 -6.25
CA VAL A 54 -13.59 8.28 -6.02
C VAL A 54 -13.88 7.67 -4.65
N ALA A 55 -13.96 8.50 -3.61
CA ALA A 55 -14.29 8.04 -2.26
C ALA A 55 -15.67 7.36 -2.22
N ASP A 56 -16.67 7.93 -2.90
CA ASP A 56 -18.00 7.33 -3.01
C ASP A 56 -18.00 6.00 -3.79
N ALA A 57 -17.21 5.92 -4.84
CA ALA A 57 -17.05 4.68 -5.59
C ALA A 57 -16.44 3.55 -4.76
N LEU A 58 -15.46 3.86 -3.91
CA LEU A 58 -14.80 2.88 -3.03
C LEU A 58 -15.75 2.27 -1.98
N LYS A 59 -16.83 2.96 -1.62
CA LYS A 59 -17.85 2.42 -0.70
C LYS A 59 -18.54 1.15 -1.22
N ARG A 60 -18.41 0.82 -2.51
CA ARG A 60 -18.93 -0.42 -3.11
C ARG A 60 -18.01 -1.62 -2.92
N VAL A 61 -16.73 -1.41 -2.61
CA VAL A 61 -15.73 -2.47 -2.47
C VAL A 61 -16.16 -3.55 -1.48
N PRO A 62 -16.66 -3.24 -0.27
CA PRO A 62 -17.08 -4.27 0.68
C PRO A 62 -18.22 -5.17 0.15
N ALA A 63 -19.19 -4.59 -0.56
CA ALA A 63 -20.28 -5.35 -1.16
C ALA A 63 -19.79 -6.23 -2.31
N THR A 64 -18.85 -5.74 -3.12
CA THR A 64 -18.22 -6.51 -4.20
C THR A 64 -17.46 -7.72 -3.65
N LEU A 65 -16.70 -7.55 -2.57
CA LEU A 65 -15.97 -8.64 -1.91
C LEU A 65 -16.92 -9.72 -1.41
N ARG A 66 -17.97 -9.33 -0.68
CA ARG A 66 -18.98 -10.29 -0.18
C ARG A 66 -19.69 -11.03 -1.31
N ALA A 67 -20.04 -10.33 -2.39
CA ALA A 67 -20.63 -10.97 -3.58
C ALA A 67 -19.71 -11.99 -4.23
N ALA A 68 -18.39 -11.82 -4.08
CA ALA A 68 -17.38 -12.77 -4.52
C ALA A 68 -17.06 -13.88 -3.48
N GLY A 69 -17.79 -13.93 -2.35
CA GLY A 69 -17.58 -14.91 -1.27
C GLY A 69 -16.39 -14.60 -0.37
N VAL A 70 -15.88 -13.36 -0.39
CA VAL A 70 -14.79 -12.92 0.48
C VAL A 70 -15.41 -12.22 1.69
N GLU A 71 -15.53 -12.96 2.78
CA GLU A 71 -16.12 -12.48 4.05
C GLU A 71 -15.09 -11.67 4.87
N GLU A 72 -13.81 -12.08 4.80
CA GLU A 72 -12.71 -11.49 5.53
C GLU A 72 -11.50 -11.37 4.60
N VAL A 73 -10.77 -10.28 4.72
CA VAL A 73 -9.53 -10.05 3.96
C VAL A 73 -8.36 -10.19 4.90
N GLU A 74 -7.53 -11.20 4.69
CA GLU A 74 -6.31 -11.40 5.45
C GLU A 74 -5.09 -10.98 4.62
N ALA A 75 -4.23 -10.19 5.24
CA ALA A 75 -2.94 -9.81 4.68
C ALA A 75 -1.82 -10.59 5.37
N VAL A 76 -0.90 -11.14 4.59
CA VAL A 76 0.29 -11.85 5.05
C VAL A 76 1.52 -11.12 4.57
N LEU A 77 2.26 -10.53 5.51
CA LEU A 77 3.53 -9.85 5.27
C LEU A 77 4.68 -10.83 5.51
N GLY A 78 5.61 -10.89 4.58
CA GLY A 78 6.83 -11.68 4.81
C GLY A 78 7.16 -12.65 3.68
N ALA A 79 8.01 -13.63 3.95
CA ALA A 79 8.70 -14.01 5.21
C ALA A 79 9.97 -13.20 5.49
N ALA A 80 10.44 -12.36 4.55
CA ALA A 80 11.68 -11.59 4.70
C ALA A 80 11.66 -10.35 3.77
N THR A 81 12.57 -9.44 4.04
CA THR A 81 12.84 -8.30 3.15
C THR A 81 13.37 -8.77 1.80
N ALA A 82 13.01 -8.05 0.74
CA ALA A 82 13.42 -8.36 -0.62
C ALA A 82 13.69 -7.08 -1.43
N TRP A 83 14.46 -7.22 -2.49
CA TRP A 83 14.63 -6.15 -3.49
C TRP A 83 13.77 -6.42 -4.71
N PHE A 84 13.09 -5.39 -5.22
CA PHE A 84 12.60 -5.46 -6.59
C PHE A 84 13.77 -5.52 -7.59
N ARG A 85 13.49 -6.01 -8.79
CA ARG A 85 14.47 -6.08 -9.88
C ARG A 85 15.22 -4.76 -10.03
N GLY A 86 16.54 -4.82 -10.14
CA GLY A 86 17.42 -3.64 -10.19
C GLY A 86 17.76 -3.05 -8.84
N ARG A 87 17.30 -3.63 -7.74
CA ARG A 87 17.58 -3.23 -6.35
C ARG A 87 17.41 -1.73 -6.08
N ARG A 88 16.28 -1.18 -6.57
CA ARG A 88 15.92 0.23 -6.37
C ARG A 88 14.98 0.46 -5.20
N ILE A 89 14.19 -0.55 -4.86
CA ILE A 89 13.19 -0.52 -3.80
C ILE A 89 13.37 -1.75 -2.93
N LEU A 90 13.71 -1.53 -1.67
CA LEU A 90 13.67 -2.55 -0.62
C LEU A 90 12.25 -2.63 -0.09
N HIS A 91 11.71 -3.82 0.00
CA HIS A 91 10.33 -4.04 0.42
C HIS A 91 10.18 -5.33 1.22
N VAL A 92 9.02 -5.50 1.85
CA VAL A 92 8.53 -6.79 2.32
C VAL A 92 7.35 -7.17 1.42
N PRO A 93 7.33 -8.38 0.83
CA PRO A 93 6.18 -8.86 0.08
C PRO A 93 4.93 -8.96 0.97
N VAL A 94 3.77 -8.72 0.40
CA VAL A 94 2.47 -8.89 1.08
C VAL A 94 1.54 -9.64 0.15
N THR A 95 0.93 -10.72 0.65
CA THR A 95 -0.06 -11.54 -0.07
C THR A 95 -1.44 -11.45 0.58
N GLY A 96 -2.45 -12.09 -0.03
CA GLY A 96 -3.83 -12.09 0.47
C GLY A 96 -4.68 -10.92 0.00
N LEU A 97 -4.11 -9.92 -0.68
CA LEU A 97 -4.79 -8.68 -1.07
C LEU A 97 -5.32 -8.65 -2.51
N ASP A 98 -5.18 -9.73 -3.27
CA ASP A 98 -5.55 -9.76 -4.71
C ASP A 98 -7.03 -9.47 -4.95
N ALA A 99 -7.92 -10.02 -4.12
CA ALA A 99 -9.35 -9.80 -4.24
C ALA A 99 -9.73 -8.34 -3.99
N VAL A 100 -9.18 -7.72 -2.94
CA VAL A 100 -9.45 -6.32 -2.62
C VAL A 100 -8.81 -5.38 -3.65
N ALA A 101 -7.61 -5.69 -4.14
CA ALA A 101 -6.97 -4.90 -5.20
C ALA A 101 -7.80 -4.91 -6.49
N ARG A 102 -8.36 -6.07 -6.87
CA ARG A 102 -9.28 -6.19 -8.00
C ARG A 102 -10.56 -5.40 -7.79
N ALA A 103 -11.22 -5.55 -6.64
CA ALA A 103 -12.43 -4.82 -6.33
C ALA A 103 -12.21 -3.29 -6.32
N VAL A 104 -11.06 -2.84 -5.85
CA VAL A 104 -10.63 -1.43 -5.91
C VAL A 104 -10.41 -0.99 -7.36
N ALA A 105 -9.73 -1.80 -8.17
CA ALA A 105 -9.50 -1.49 -9.59
C ALA A 105 -10.81 -1.34 -10.36
N ASP A 106 -11.77 -2.25 -10.15
CA ASP A 106 -13.09 -2.21 -10.76
C ASP A 106 -13.90 -0.99 -10.29
N ALA A 107 -13.93 -0.74 -8.98
CA ALA A 107 -14.66 0.39 -8.41
C ALA A 107 -14.14 1.75 -8.89
N THR A 108 -12.84 1.85 -9.15
CA THR A 108 -12.16 3.09 -9.54
C THR A 108 -11.77 3.15 -11.02
N ALA A 109 -12.25 2.21 -11.86
CA ALA A 109 -11.94 2.14 -13.28
C ALA A 109 -12.15 3.46 -14.08
N PRO A 110 -13.18 4.27 -13.78
CA PRO A 110 -13.39 5.54 -14.50
C PRO A 110 -12.35 6.62 -14.21
N TRP A 111 -11.52 6.46 -13.17
CA TRP A 111 -10.57 7.48 -12.73
C TRP A 111 -9.13 7.04 -12.87
N GLY A 112 -8.29 8.05 -13.09
CA GLY A 112 -6.85 7.89 -13.13
C GLY A 112 -6.34 7.16 -14.36
N THR A 113 -5.10 6.71 -14.28
CA THR A 113 -4.45 5.90 -15.31
C THR A 113 -5.01 4.47 -15.25
N ALA A 114 -5.13 3.82 -16.40
CA ALA A 114 -5.45 2.40 -16.44
C ALA A 114 -4.51 1.60 -15.50
N PRO A 115 -5.01 0.52 -14.86
CA PRO A 115 -4.14 -0.33 -14.06
C PRO A 115 -2.94 -0.79 -14.87
N ASP A 116 -1.76 -0.66 -14.27
CA ASP A 116 -0.52 -1.10 -14.93
C ASP A 116 -0.53 -2.62 -15.15
N ASP A 117 -0.01 -3.05 -16.30
CA ASP A 117 0.48 -4.39 -16.51
C ASP A 117 1.98 -4.40 -16.12
N PRO A 118 2.41 -5.14 -15.11
CA PRO A 118 1.99 -6.45 -14.64
C PRO A 118 0.88 -6.43 -13.56
N PRO A 119 0.32 -7.63 -13.25
CA PRO A 119 -0.72 -7.77 -12.23
C PRO A 119 -0.27 -7.27 -10.86
N PHE A 120 -1.25 -6.99 -10.00
CA PHE A 120 -1.02 -6.52 -8.63
C PHE A 120 0.03 -7.38 -7.90
N SER A 121 0.94 -6.70 -7.23
CA SER A 121 1.96 -7.31 -6.38
C SER A 121 2.03 -6.53 -5.07
N GLY A 122 1.38 -7.07 -4.03
CA GLY A 122 1.34 -6.45 -2.71
C GLY A 122 2.74 -6.35 -2.10
N HIS A 123 3.07 -5.20 -1.57
CA HIS A 123 4.35 -4.97 -0.89
C HIS A 123 4.32 -3.75 0.02
N LEU A 124 5.11 -3.82 1.08
CA LEU A 124 5.43 -2.69 1.94
C LEU A 124 6.82 -2.14 1.56
N THR A 125 6.90 -0.90 1.11
CA THR A 125 8.17 -0.26 0.80
C THR A 125 8.90 0.15 2.08
N LEU A 126 10.13 -0.32 2.27
CA LEU A 126 10.99 0.00 3.41
C LEU A 126 12.03 1.09 3.08
N ALA A 127 12.61 1.03 1.87
CA ALA A 127 13.60 2.02 1.46
C ALA A 127 13.65 2.18 -0.06
N ARG A 128 14.12 3.33 -0.49
CA ARG A 128 14.37 3.65 -1.90
C ARG A 128 15.83 4.04 -2.09
N VAL A 129 16.45 3.50 -3.13
CA VAL A 129 17.82 3.85 -3.50
C VAL A 129 17.83 5.21 -4.18
N ARG A 130 18.78 6.07 -3.81
CA ARG A 130 19.02 7.35 -4.46
C ARG A 130 19.50 7.15 -5.91
N GLN A 131 19.40 8.19 -6.72
CA GLN A 131 19.61 8.08 -8.17
C GLN A 131 20.96 7.43 -8.54
N ARG A 132 20.94 6.58 -9.59
CA ARG A 132 22.08 5.93 -10.24
C ARG A 132 22.84 4.88 -9.42
N GLU A 133 22.32 4.50 -8.24
CA GLU A 133 22.94 3.47 -7.40
C GLU A 133 22.07 2.20 -7.32
N THR A 134 22.64 1.14 -6.83
CA THR A 134 21.92 -0.11 -6.52
C THR A 134 22.02 -0.40 -5.03
N GLY A 135 20.94 -0.89 -4.44
CA GLY A 135 20.92 -1.22 -3.03
C GLY A 135 21.84 -2.38 -2.66
N PRO A 136 22.38 -2.39 -1.44
CA PRO A 136 23.22 -3.48 -0.95
C PRO A 136 22.46 -4.81 -0.90
N ALA A 137 23.04 -5.87 -1.45
CA ALA A 137 22.36 -7.17 -1.53
C ALA A 137 22.00 -7.75 -0.17
N ASN A 138 22.83 -7.50 0.85
CA ASN A 138 22.67 -8.02 2.22
C ASN A 138 21.50 -7.42 3.01
N LEU A 139 20.79 -6.43 2.49
CA LEU A 139 19.54 -5.95 3.10
C LEU A 139 18.33 -6.81 2.73
N ALA A 140 18.43 -7.66 1.73
CA ALA A 140 17.42 -8.68 1.47
C ALA A 140 17.66 -9.90 2.36
N GLY A 141 16.57 -10.60 2.69
CA GLY A 141 16.62 -11.82 3.52
C GLY A 141 16.54 -11.55 5.02
N THR A 142 16.38 -10.31 5.49
CA THR A 142 16.07 -10.05 6.89
C THR A 142 14.71 -10.63 7.22
N PRO A 143 14.60 -11.60 8.15
CA PRO A 143 13.33 -12.23 8.50
C PRO A 143 12.35 -11.24 9.09
N VAL A 144 11.13 -11.27 8.58
CA VAL A 144 9.99 -10.51 9.11
C VAL A 144 8.70 -11.14 8.61
N SER A 145 7.75 -11.40 9.50
CA SER A 145 6.43 -11.92 9.11
C SER A 145 5.35 -11.43 10.06
N ALA A 146 4.18 -11.14 9.50
CA ALA A 146 2.97 -10.81 10.23
C ALA A 146 1.75 -11.23 9.42
N GLU A 147 0.65 -11.51 10.12
CA GLU A 147 -0.66 -11.76 9.53
C GLU A 147 -1.69 -10.89 10.26
N TRP A 148 -2.61 -10.30 9.52
CA TRP A 148 -3.68 -9.51 10.12
C TRP A 148 -4.90 -9.43 9.23
N THR A 149 -6.07 -9.29 9.85
CA THR A 149 -7.30 -8.95 9.16
C THR A 149 -7.28 -7.50 8.72
N VAL A 150 -7.64 -7.24 7.48
CA VAL A 150 -7.72 -5.90 6.91
C VAL A 150 -9.09 -5.32 7.14
N ASP A 151 -9.23 -4.43 8.10
CA ASP A 151 -10.50 -3.83 8.50
C ASP A 151 -10.95 -2.69 7.58
N GLU A 152 -10.03 -2.03 6.91
CA GLU A 152 -10.30 -0.87 6.07
C GLU A 152 -9.32 -0.70 4.92
N ILE A 153 -9.76 0.01 3.89
CA ILE A 153 -8.91 0.62 2.88
C ILE A 153 -8.98 2.14 2.97
N ALA A 154 -7.93 2.82 2.56
CA ALA A 154 -7.86 4.28 2.58
C ALA A 154 -7.62 4.85 1.18
N LEU A 155 -8.37 5.89 0.83
CA LEU A 155 -8.04 6.79 -0.27
C LEU A 155 -7.03 7.81 0.25
N MET A 156 -5.87 7.84 -0.34
CA MET A 156 -4.73 8.66 0.08
C MET A 156 -4.39 9.71 -0.96
N SER A 157 -4.05 10.91 -0.52
CA SER A 157 -3.41 11.92 -1.35
C SER A 157 -1.90 11.87 -1.21
N SER A 158 -1.19 12.25 -2.27
CA SER A 158 0.27 12.33 -2.28
C SER A 158 0.74 13.70 -2.74
N THR A 159 1.59 14.35 -1.95
CA THR A 159 2.29 15.58 -2.31
C THR A 159 3.79 15.35 -2.27
N LEU A 160 4.51 15.91 -3.23
CA LEU A 160 5.97 15.86 -3.26
C LEU A 160 6.55 17.02 -2.46
N GLY A 161 7.48 16.74 -1.57
CA GLY A 161 8.21 17.74 -0.80
C GLY A 161 9.71 17.46 -0.77
N PRO A 162 10.52 18.38 -0.20
CA PRO A 162 11.98 18.21 -0.11
C PRO A 162 12.41 16.90 0.59
N GLY A 163 11.62 16.44 1.57
CA GLY A 163 11.83 15.18 2.30
C GLY A 163 11.22 13.94 1.64
N GLY A 164 10.68 14.05 0.42
CA GLY A 164 9.98 12.97 -0.28
C GLY A 164 8.47 13.14 -0.31
N SER A 165 7.75 12.06 -0.60
CA SER A 165 6.28 12.06 -0.63
C SER A 165 5.71 12.20 0.78
N ARG A 166 4.74 13.09 0.91
CA ARG A 166 3.86 13.19 2.09
C ARG A 166 2.50 12.68 1.71
N TYR A 167 1.89 11.92 2.60
CA TYR A 167 0.58 11.31 2.37
C TYR A 167 -0.45 11.89 3.33
N GLY A 168 -1.67 12.05 2.82
CA GLY A 168 -2.82 12.47 3.62
C GLY A 168 -4.00 11.55 3.37
N VAL A 169 -4.74 11.20 4.41
CA VAL A 169 -5.97 10.40 4.25
C VAL A 169 -7.08 11.31 3.75
N VAL A 170 -7.68 10.95 2.60
CA VAL A 170 -8.83 11.62 2.01
C VAL A 170 -10.13 10.98 2.48
N ALA A 171 -10.17 9.64 2.52
CA ALA A 171 -11.31 8.88 2.99
C ALA A 171 -10.86 7.50 3.50
N ARG A 172 -11.62 6.92 4.43
CA ARG A 172 -11.49 5.54 4.89
C ARG A 172 -12.75 4.77 4.56
N VAL A 173 -12.60 3.55 4.12
CA VAL A 173 -13.72 2.65 3.77
C VAL A 173 -13.54 1.36 4.56
N PRO A 174 -14.38 1.12 5.58
CA PRO A 174 -14.39 -0.14 6.31
C PRO A 174 -14.73 -1.31 5.38
N LEU A 175 -14.04 -2.43 5.51
CA LEU A 175 -14.31 -3.66 4.76
C LEU A 175 -15.30 -4.56 5.50
N ALA A 176 -15.21 -4.61 6.83
CA ALA A 176 -16.21 -5.30 7.66
C ALA A 176 -17.49 -4.48 7.79
N PRO A 177 -18.66 -5.12 7.93
CA PRO A 177 -19.88 -4.41 8.29
C PRO A 177 -19.73 -3.77 9.68
N PRO A 178 -20.40 -2.62 9.93
CA PRO A 178 -20.40 -2.04 11.26
C PRO A 178 -20.93 -3.06 12.27
N PRO A 179 -20.36 -3.14 13.48
CA PRO A 179 -20.87 -4.05 14.50
C PRO A 179 -22.34 -3.72 14.81
N GLY A 180 -23.23 -4.67 14.59
CA GLY A 180 -24.66 -4.55 14.94
C GLY A 180 -25.58 -4.07 13.81
N ALA A 181 -25.25 -4.27 12.55
CA ALA A 181 -26.18 -4.08 11.42
C ALA A 181 -27.00 -5.34 11.13
#